data_8fc311c1f4cdf651dc55698d3030b446
#
_entry.id   8fc311c1f4cdf651dc55698d3030b446
#
_cell.length_a   1.000
_cell.length_b   1.000
_cell.length_c   1.000
_cell.angle_alpha   90.00
_cell.angle_beta   90.00
_cell.angle_gamma   90.00
#
_symmetry.space_group_name_H-M   'P 1'
#
loop_
_entity.id
_entity.type
_entity.pdbx_description
1 polymer ?
#
loop_
_entity_poly.entity_id
_entity_poly.type
_entity_poly.pdbx_seq_one_letter_code
_entity_poly.pdbx_strand_id
1 'polypeptide(L)'
;MRMKKLGVLITMLAITSLPGWSQGAKSIRITEVMTDNRTSIVDEYGKHKPWVELSNSSFTTYNVRGMFLTTDRRVLDKKMSPEERRKLMCPLPNNEPRTSLGGKKSIVVFDNSVWAHVLTLQGCKSIKDKGVGDAGPLHLNLLLKQGRSNWIGLYDGNAVDLVDSVNVPSILADQSYELSRDFETWSKADQNDITPGYLPQPSGLSKSQILKKTDPHGVGIAILSMGIVFSCLALLFIFFWFFGAYMK
;
A
#
# COMPACT_ATOMS: atom_id res chain seq x y z
N MET A 1 -33.12 16.99 38.57
CA MET A 1 -32.66 15.62 38.27
C MET A 1 -32.64 15.28 36.75
N ARG A 2 -33.48 15.88 35.90
CA ARG A 2 -33.50 15.68 34.44
C ARG A 2 -32.28 16.23 33.68
N MET A 3 -31.70 17.35 34.06
CA MET A 3 -30.57 17.99 33.37
C MET A 3 -29.25 17.19 33.48
N LYS A 4 -28.98 16.53 34.62
CA LYS A 4 -27.78 15.71 34.81
C LYS A 4 -27.79 14.46 33.93
N LYS A 5 -28.97 13.86 33.67
CA LYS A 5 -29.13 12.69 32.78
C LYS A 5 -28.94 13.06 31.31
N LEU A 6 -29.33 14.27 30.89
CA LEU A 6 -29.15 14.79 29.54
C LEU A 6 -27.65 15.04 29.24
N GLY A 7 -26.89 15.57 30.20
CA GLY A 7 -25.47 15.80 30.08
C GLY A 7 -24.66 14.50 29.85
N VAL A 8 -24.99 13.43 30.56
CA VAL A 8 -24.35 12.11 30.44
C VAL A 8 -24.66 11.49 29.07
N LEU A 9 -25.89 11.67 28.57
CA LEU A 9 -26.29 11.15 27.23
C LEU A 9 -25.55 11.90 26.11
N ILE A 10 -25.37 13.20 26.21
CA ILE A 10 -24.65 14.03 25.23
C ILE A 10 -23.15 13.71 25.24
N THR A 11 -22.55 13.49 26.42
CA THR A 11 -21.14 13.06 26.49
C THR A 11 -20.91 11.66 25.92
N MET A 12 -21.85 10.73 26.16
CA MET A 12 -21.77 9.40 25.53
C MET A 12 -21.90 9.45 23.99
N LEU A 13 -22.76 10.32 23.47
CA LEU A 13 -22.93 10.51 22.01
C LEU A 13 -21.71 11.20 21.38
N ALA A 14 -21.04 12.09 22.10
CA ALA A 14 -19.82 12.77 21.61
C ALA A 14 -18.60 11.83 21.51
N ILE A 15 -18.54 10.77 22.31
CA ILE A 15 -17.45 9.78 22.27
C ILE A 15 -17.58 8.85 21.03
N THR A 16 -18.79 8.67 20.50
CA THR A 16 -19.02 7.82 19.32
C THR A 16 -18.74 8.54 17.99
N SER A 17 -18.51 9.84 18.00
CA SER A 17 -18.20 10.65 16.82
C SER A 17 -16.70 10.89 16.60
N LEU A 18 -15.84 10.01 17.10
CA LEU A 18 -14.44 10.01 16.67
C LEU A 18 -14.40 9.79 15.16
N PRO A 19 -13.80 10.72 14.39
CA PRO A 19 -13.64 10.51 12.95
C PRO A 19 -12.88 9.20 12.80
N GLY A 20 -13.55 8.18 12.26
CA GLY A 20 -12.86 6.97 11.82
C GLY A 20 -11.77 7.42 10.87
N TRP A 21 -10.52 7.24 11.22
CA TRP A 21 -9.41 7.50 10.33
C TRP A 21 -9.58 6.53 9.17
N SER A 22 -10.19 7.02 8.11
CA SER A 22 -10.27 6.28 6.86
C SER A 22 -8.83 5.95 6.48
N GLN A 23 -8.51 4.66 6.42
CA GLN A 23 -7.25 4.19 5.89
C GLN A 23 -7.28 4.50 4.40
N GLY A 24 -6.83 5.71 4.06
CA GLY A 24 -6.82 6.25 2.71
C GLY A 24 -5.65 5.73 1.87
N ALA A 25 -5.39 6.38 0.75
CA ALA A 25 -4.30 6.07 -0.18
C ALA A 25 -2.94 5.87 0.49
N LYS A 26 -2.68 6.52 1.63
CA LYS A 26 -1.45 6.39 2.44
C LYS A 26 -1.17 4.98 2.98
N SER A 27 -2.14 4.07 2.94
CA SER A 27 -1.92 2.66 3.27
C SER A 27 -1.20 1.89 2.16
N ILE A 28 -1.14 2.45 0.97
CA ILE A 28 -0.43 1.84 -0.15
C ILE A 28 1.01 2.32 -0.12
N ARG A 29 1.94 1.37 -0.15
CA ARG A 29 3.37 1.61 -0.08
C ARG A 29 4.08 0.94 -1.25
N ILE A 30 5.15 1.56 -1.71
CA ILE A 30 6.13 0.89 -2.55
C ILE A 30 6.94 -0.01 -1.61
N THR A 31 7.01 -1.31 -1.89
CA THR A 31 7.65 -2.27 -0.96
C THR A 31 8.86 -2.95 -1.55
N GLU A 32 8.93 -3.14 -2.84
CA GLU A 32 10.09 -3.75 -3.46
C GLU A 32 10.29 -3.22 -4.88
N VAL A 33 11.53 -3.06 -5.31
CA VAL A 33 11.88 -2.59 -6.65
C VAL A 33 13.06 -3.38 -7.19
N MET A 34 12.92 -3.90 -8.40
CA MET A 34 14.00 -4.53 -9.15
C MET A 34 14.22 -3.80 -10.47
N THR A 35 15.40 -3.25 -10.68
CA THR A 35 15.71 -2.45 -11.88
C THR A 35 16.38 -3.24 -13.01
N ASP A 36 16.95 -4.41 -12.73
CA ASP A 36 17.56 -5.31 -13.73
C ASP A 36 17.20 -6.76 -13.37
N ASN A 37 16.10 -7.25 -13.90
CA ASN A 37 15.59 -8.61 -13.69
C ASN A 37 16.03 -9.50 -14.86
N ARG A 38 16.83 -10.50 -14.59
CA ARG A 38 17.33 -11.46 -15.60
C ARG A 38 16.84 -12.88 -15.32
N THR A 39 16.66 -13.24 -14.07
CA THR A 39 16.41 -14.63 -13.65
C THR A 39 15.29 -14.77 -12.63
N SER A 40 14.78 -13.65 -12.07
CA SER A 40 13.69 -13.65 -11.10
C SER A 40 12.34 -13.94 -11.78
N ILE A 41 11.30 -13.25 -11.43
CA ILE A 41 9.96 -13.46 -12.00
C ILE A 41 9.87 -13.08 -13.48
N VAL A 42 8.97 -13.75 -14.19
CA VAL A 42 8.60 -13.43 -15.56
C VAL A 42 7.21 -12.77 -15.60
N ASP A 43 7.00 -11.94 -16.60
CA ASP A 43 5.69 -11.38 -16.90
C ASP A 43 4.77 -12.43 -17.55
N GLU A 44 3.54 -12.06 -17.92
CA GLU A 44 2.56 -12.92 -18.56
C GLU A 44 3.00 -13.44 -19.94
N TYR A 45 4.07 -12.88 -20.50
CA TYR A 45 4.66 -13.28 -21.79
C TYR A 45 5.97 -14.05 -21.63
N GLY A 46 6.32 -14.45 -20.41
CA GLY A 46 7.56 -15.17 -20.12
C GLY A 46 8.81 -14.31 -20.25
N LYS A 47 8.71 -12.99 -20.12
CA LYS A 47 9.85 -12.06 -20.19
C LYS A 47 10.25 -11.58 -18.81
N HIS A 48 11.56 -11.56 -18.59
CA HIS A 48 12.15 -10.91 -17.41
C HIS A 48 12.17 -9.39 -17.63
N LYS A 49 11.41 -8.66 -16.85
CA LYS A 49 11.34 -7.20 -16.92
C LYS A 49 11.59 -6.59 -15.56
N PRO A 50 12.12 -5.37 -15.50
CA PRO A 50 12.14 -4.60 -14.25
C PRO A 50 10.73 -4.46 -13.68
N TRP A 51 10.61 -4.34 -12.37
CA TRP A 51 9.31 -4.26 -11.72
C TRP A 51 9.33 -3.45 -10.44
N VAL A 52 8.15 -3.00 -10.05
CA VAL A 52 7.87 -2.29 -8.80
C VAL A 52 6.73 -3.00 -8.10
N GLU A 53 6.88 -3.30 -6.83
CA GLU A 53 5.83 -3.85 -6.00
C GLU A 53 5.12 -2.75 -5.21
N LEU A 54 3.80 -2.83 -5.19
CA LEU A 54 2.93 -2.02 -4.34
C LEU A 54 2.22 -2.92 -3.35
N SER A 55 2.27 -2.57 -2.08
CA SER A 55 1.62 -3.32 -1.01
C SER A 55 0.62 -2.48 -0.23
N ASN A 56 -0.45 -3.10 0.17
CA ASN A 56 -1.41 -2.52 1.09
C ASN A 56 -1.00 -2.84 2.53
N SER A 57 -0.52 -1.84 3.25
CA SER A 57 -0.11 -1.98 4.66
C SER A 57 -1.28 -2.10 5.63
N SER A 58 -2.51 -1.83 5.19
CA SER A 58 -3.72 -1.91 6.01
C SER A 58 -4.29 -3.32 6.09
N PHE A 59 -5.34 -3.50 6.86
CA PHE A 59 -6.12 -4.75 6.94
C PHE A 59 -7.37 -4.72 6.05
N THR A 60 -7.72 -3.57 5.51
CA THR A 60 -8.89 -3.39 4.62
C THR A 60 -8.46 -3.40 3.16
N THR A 61 -9.37 -3.75 2.27
CA THR A 61 -9.13 -3.68 0.83
C THR A 61 -9.07 -2.21 0.37
N TYR A 62 -8.05 -1.88 -0.41
CA TYR A 62 -7.93 -0.58 -1.07
C TYR A 62 -7.79 -0.77 -2.58
N ASN A 63 -8.39 0.13 -3.35
CA ASN A 63 -8.33 0.08 -4.80
C ASN A 63 -7.30 1.08 -5.31
N VAL A 64 -6.23 0.56 -5.93
CA VAL A 64 -5.13 1.39 -6.48
C VAL A 64 -5.39 1.83 -7.93
N ARG A 65 -6.55 1.51 -8.52
CA ARG A 65 -6.90 1.96 -9.87
C ARG A 65 -6.85 3.48 -9.98
N GLY A 66 -6.30 3.98 -11.08
CA GLY A 66 -6.20 5.41 -11.32
C GLY A 66 -5.17 6.15 -10.48
N MET A 67 -4.47 5.49 -9.56
CA MET A 67 -3.25 6.03 -8.97
C MET A 67 -2.15 6.08 -10.01
N PHE A 68 -1.13 6.89 -9.78
CA PHE A 68 -0.06 7.11 -10.74
C PHE A 68 1.30 6.70 -10.17
N LEU A 69 2.09 6.02 -10.99
CA LEU A 69 3.51 5.80 -10.76
C LEU A 69 4.34 6.68 -11.70
N THR A 70 5.47 7.16 -11.20
CA THR A 70 6.41 7.96 -12.00
C THR A 70 7.84 7.82 -11.51
N THR A 71 8.80 7.94 -12.43
CA THR A 71 10.22 8.08 -12.12
C THR A 71 10.74 9.49 -12.42
N ASP A 72 9.88 10.37 -12.89
CA ASP A 72 10.24 11.73 -13.27
C ASP A 72 10.12 12.70 -12.09
N ARG A 73 11.27 13.18 -11.58
CA ARG A 73 11.32 14.11 -10.45
C ARG A 73 10.73 15.49 -10.72
N ARG A 74 10.52 15.87 -11.98
CA ARG A 74 9.90 17.16 -12.31
C ARG A 74 8.51 17.30 -11.71
N VAL A 75 7.81 16.20 -11.48
CA VAL A 75 6.51 16.18 -10.82
C VAL A 75 6.52 16.72 -9.39
N LEU A 76 7.70 16.83 -8.75
CA LEU A 76 7.85 17.42 -7.42
C LEU A 76 7.72 18.95 -7.43
N ASP A 77 7.76 19.59 -8.60
CA ASP A 77 7.54 21.02 -8.68
C ASP A 77 6.11 21.38 -8.28
N LYS A 78 5.99 22.12 -7.19
CA LYS A 78 4.70 22.55 -6.64
C LYS A 78 3.93 23.50 -7.56
N LYS A 79 4.63 24.15 -8.49
CA LYS A 79 4.03 25.10 -9.45
C LYS A 79 3.41 24.41 -10.66
N MET A 80 3.75 23.13 -10.90
CA MET A 80 3.24 22.36 -12.02
C MET A 80 1.76 22.04 -11.81
N SER A 81 0.95 22.26 -12.83
CA SER A 81 -0.48 21.92 -12.81
C SER A 81 -0.71 20.41 -12.75
N PRO A 82 -1.86 19.94 -12.24
CA PRO A 82 -2.19 18.50 -12.21
C PRO A 82 -2.19 17.88 -13.61
N GLU A 83 -2.59 18.60 -14.64
CA GLU A 83 -2.61 18.11 -16.02
C GLU A 83 -1.21 17.91 -16.59
N GLU A 84 -0.29 18.83 -16.30
CA GLU A 84 1.10 18.71 -16.71
C GLU A 84 1.78 17.54 -15.99
N ARG A 85 1.51 17.35 -14.68
CA ARG A 85 2.01 16.21 -13.91
C ARG A 85 1.55 14.88 -14.48
N ARG A 86 0.25 14.75 -14.83
CA ARG A 86 -0.29 13.52 -15.43
C ARG A 86 0.42 13.10 -16.71
N LYS A 87 0.96 14.04 -17.48
CA LYS A 87 1.75 13.73 -18.68
C LYS A 87 3.08 13.06 -18.38
N LEU A 88 3.59 13.24 -17.16
CA LEU A 88 4.86 12.67 -16.67
C LEU A 88 4.67 11.43 -15.79
N MET A 89 3.43 10.98 -15.62
CA MET A 89 3.06 9.87 -14.75
C MET A 89 2.36 8.76 -15.51
N CYS A 90 2.52 7.53 -15.07
CA CYS A 90 1.87 6.35 -15.61
C CYS A 90 0.68 5.96 -14.74
N PRO A 91 -0.56 6.00 -15.26
CA PRO A 91 -1.72 5.59 -14.50
C PRO A 91 -1.77 4.07 -14.32
N LEU A 92 -2.13 3.61 -13.13
CA LEU A 92 -2.51 2.24 -12.90
C LEU A 92 -3.86 1.95 -13.59
N PRO A 93 -4.01 0.78 -14.22
CA PRO A 93 -5.16 0.48 -15.10
C PRO A 93 -6.47 0.41 -14.31
N ASN A 94 -7.55 0.92 -14.92
CA ASN A 94 -8.88 0.92 -14.30
C ASN A 94 -9.61 -0.43 -14.40
N ASN A 95 -9.30 -1.23 -15.40
CA ASN A 95 -10.04 -2.46 -15.73
C ASN A 95 -9.31 -3.75 -15.30
N GLU A 96 -8.36 -3.64 -14.39
CA GLU A 96 -7.57 -4.76 -13.90
C GLU A 96 -8.06 -5.17 -12.49
N PRO A 97 -8.60 -6.38 -12.32
CA PRO A 97 -9.12 -6.83 -11.02
C PRO A 97 -8.07 -6.85 -9.90
N ARG A 98 -6.80 -7.10 -10.25
CA ARG A 98 -5.68 -7.14 -9.29
C ARG A 98 -5.42 -5.78 -8.64
N THR A 99 -5.93 -4.68 -9.20
CA THR A 99 -5.83 -3.34 -8.58
C THR A 99 -6.72 -3.18 -7.33
N SER A 100 -7.66 -4.11 -7.10
CA SER A 100 -8.38 -4.22 -5.82
C SER A 100 -7.51 -4.97 -4.81
N LEU A 101 -6.64 -4.23 -4.12
CA LEU A 101 -5.61 -4.78 -3.28
C LEU A 101 -6.13 -5.06 -1.87
N GLY A 102 -6.35 -6.33 -1.54
CA GLY A 102 -6.77 -6.77 -0.22
C GLY A 102 -5.79 -6.36 0.88
N GLY A 103 -6.24 -6.38 2.12
CA GLY A 103 -5.37 -6.07 3.27
C GLY A 103 -4.15 -6.98 3.32
N LYS A 104 -2.97 -6.41 3.54
CA LYS A 104 -1.68 -7.13 3.59
C LYS A 104 -1.35 -7.91 2.30
N LYS A 105 -1.87 -7.48 1.16
CA LYS A 105 -1.57 -8.05 -0.16
C LYS A 105 -0.71 -7.10 -0.97
N SER A 106 0.03 -7.69 -1.91
CA SER A 106 0.93 -6.98 -2.82
C SER A 106 0.53 -7.23 -4.27
N ILE A 107 0.95 -6.31 -5.14
CA ILE A 107 0.77 -6.38 -6.59
C ILE A 107 2.08 -5.96 -7.24
N VAL A 108 2.51 -6.70 -8.26
CA VAL A 108 3.71 -6.38 -9.05
C VAL A 108 3.30 -5.66 -10.32
N VAL A 109 3.99 -4.56 -10.59
CA VAL A 109 3.84 -3.73 -11.79
C VAL A 109 5.14 -3.80 -12.58
N PHE A 110 5.09 -4.30 -13.80
CA PHE A 110 6.25 -4.46 -14.68
C PHE A 110 6.56 -3.16 -15.43
N ASP A 111 7.86 -2.88 -15.60
CA ASP A 111 8.33 -1.80 -16.47
C ASP A 111 8.53 -2.30 -17.90
N ASN A 112 7.81 -1.70 -18.83
CA ASN A 112 7.88 -2.04 -20.24
C ASN A 112 8.80 -1.11 -21.07
N SER A 113 9.63 -0.32 -20.41
CA SER A 113 10.42 0.76 -21.00
C SER A 113 11.44 0.33 -22.07
N VAL A 114 11.84 -0.94 -22.08
CA VAL A 114 12.77 -1.47 -23.09
C VAL A 114 12.22 -1.30 -24.52
N TRP A 115 10.91 -1.28 -24.68
CA TRP A 115 10.24 -1.00 -25.96
C TRP A 115 9.96 0.49 -26.19
N ALA A 116 10.07 1.31 -25.16
CA ALA A 116 9.73 2.72 -25.21
C ALA A 116 10.79 3.58 -25.89
N HIS A 117 12.01 3.10 -26.10
CA HIS A 117 13.02 3.81 -26.91
C HIS A 117 12.53 4.12 -28.34
N VAL A 118 11.55 3.37 -28.82
CA VAL A 118 10.91 3.60 -30.13
C VAL A 118 9.76 4.61 -30.06
N LEU A 119 9.22 4.90 -28.83
CA LEU A 119 7.98 5.66 -28.63
C LEU A 119 8.16 6.94 -27.76
N THR A 120 9.37 7.40 -27.53
CA THR A 120 9.76 8.43 -26.55
C THR A 120 9.24 9.85 -26.79
N LEU A 121 8.34 10.09 -27.72
CA LEU A 121 7.87 11.45 -28.00
C LEU A 121 6.47 11.79 -27.49
N GLN A 122 5.76 10.89 -26.79
CA GLN A 122 4.37 11.13 -26.46
C GLN A 122 3.89 10.67 -25.08
N GLY A 123 4.63 10.85 -24.00
CA GLY A 123 4.15 10.60 -22.63
C GLY A 123 3.82 9.13 -22.32
N CYS A 124 3.49 8.82 -21.07
CA CYS A 124 2.99 7.51 -20.63
C CYS A 124 1.62 7.21 -21.23
N LYS A 125 1.55 6.84 -22.49
CA LYS A 125 0.34 6.26 -23.08
C LYS A 125 0.34 4.77 -22.85
N SER A 126 -0.80 4.23 -22.42
CA SER A 126 -1.04 2.79 -22.41
C SER A 126 -0.71 2.22 -23.78
N ILE A 127 0.09 1.17 -23.82
CA ILE A 127 0.55 0.50 -25.04
C ILE A 127 -0.63 -0.06 -25.87
N LYS A 128 -1.82 -0.18 -25.29
CA LYS A 128 -3.05 -0.58 -25.99
C LYS A 128 -3.36 0.25 -27.23
N ASP A 129 -2.88 1.50 -27.32
CA ASP A 129 -3.28 2.41 -28.39
C ASP A 129 -2.45 2.28 -29.69
N LYS A 130 -1.44 1.41 -29.76
CA LYS A 130 -0.53 1.37 -30.93
C LYS A 130 -0.18 0.00 -31.51
N GLY A 131 -0.93 -1.05 -31.21
CA GLY A 131 -0.74 -2.35 -31.91
C GLY A 131 0.63 -3.02 -31.72
N VAL A 132 1.40 -2.58 -30.75
CA VAL A 132 2.65 -3.22 -30.35
C VAL A 132 2.29 -4.17 -29.20
N GLY A 133 2.18 -5.44 -29.52
CA GLY A 133 1.92 -6.62 -28.71
C GLY A 133 1.32 -6.35 -27.32
N ASP A 134 0.21 -6.99 -27.01
CA ASP A 134 -0.54 -6.87 -25.77
C ASP A 134 0.37 -6.95 -24.51
N ALA A 135 0.97 -5.84 -24.12
CA ALA A 135 1.56 -5.74 -22.81
C ALA A 135 0.42 -5.83 -21.82
N GLY A 136 0.47 -6.79 -20.89
CA GLY A 136 -0.54 -7.00 -19.89
C GLY A 136 -0.91 -5.70 -19.14
N PRO A 137 -2.06 -5.65 -18.51
CA PRO A 137 -2.60 -4.41 -17.93
C PRO A 137 -1.74 -3.80 -16.80
N LEU A 138 -0.83 -4.59 -16.21
CA LEU A 138 0.12 -4.13 -15.17
C LEU A 138 1.51 -3.85 -15.74
N HIS A 139 1.61 -3.54 -17.00
CA HIS A 139 2.84 -3.12 -17.66
C HIS A 139 2.80 -1.61 -17.89
N LEU A 140 3.66 -0.89 -17.20
CA LEU A 140 3.78 0.56 -17.27
C LEU A 140 5.11 0.97 -17.90
N ASN A 141 5.16 2.15 -18.46
CA ASN A 141 6.38 2.72 -19.03
C ASN A 141 7.09 3.61 -18.00
N LEU A 142 7.73 2.99 -17.01
CA LEU A 142 8.34 3.69 -15.89
C LEU A 142 9.75 4.21 -16.18
N LEU A 143 10.43 3.70 -17.22
CA LEU A 143 11.80 4.07 -17.58
C LEU A 143 12.81 3.82 -16.44
N LEU A 144 12.73 2.67 -15.78
CA LEU A 144 13.69 2.27 -14.75
C LEU A 144 15.08 2.08 -15.36
N LYS A 145 16.07 2.76 -14.77
CA LYS A 145 17.45 2.76 -15.26
C LYS A 145 18.23 1.66 -14.55
N GLN A 146 18.72 0.69 -15.33
CA GLN A 146 19.56 -0.40 -14.82
C GLN A 146 20.92 0.13 -14.36
N GLY A 147 21.43 -0.40 -13.23
CA GLY A 147 22.75 -0.05 -12.70
C GLY A 147 22.89 1.41 -12.25
N ARG A 148 21.81 2.17 -12.14
CA ARG A 148 21.79 3.57 -11.70
C ARG A 148 20.77 3.76 -10.60
N SER A 149 20.90 4.89 -9.88
CA SER A 149 19.88 5.28 -8.90
C SER A 149 18.60 5.70 -9.63
N ASN A 150 17.45 5.29 -9.06
CA ASN A 150 16.12 5.63 -9.53
C ASN A 150 15.34 6.28 -8.39
N TRP A 151 14.54 7.28 -8.72
CA TRP A 151 13.50 7.75 -7.83
C TRP A 151 12.16 7.30 -8.37
N ILE A 152 11.30 6.79 -7.49
CA ILE A 152 9.96 6.34 -7.85
C ILE A 152 8.98 7.04 -6.92
N GLY A 153 7.94 7.65 -7.48
CA GLY A 153 6.86 8.27 -6.73
C GLY A 153 5.52 7.61 -7.06
N LEU A 154 4.73 7.36 -6.03
CA LEU A 154 3.36 6.91 -6.10
C LEU A 154 2.44 8.08 -5.75
N TYR A 155 1.55 8.45 -6.65
CA TYR A 155 0.62 9.56 -6.48
C TYR A 155 -0.82 9.05 -6.47
N ASP A 156 -1.67 9.76 -5.73
CA ASP A 156 -3.11 9.50 -5.74
C ASP A 156 -3.75 9.87 -7.10
N GLY A 157 -4.97 9.44 -7.34
CA GLY A 157 -5.72 9.67 -8.58
C GLY A 157 -5.90 11.13 -8.99
N ASN A 158 -5.69 12.08 -8.07
CA ASN A 158 -5.68 13.51 -8.36
C ASN A 158 -4.38 14.02 -9.03
N ALA A 159 -3.31 13.18 -9.07
CA ALA A 159 -1.98 13.53 -9.58
C ALA A 159 -1.27 14.69 -8.83
N VAL A 160 -1.70 14.99 -7.62
CA VAL A 160 -1.15 16.06 -6.77
C VAL A 160 -0.56 15.49 -5.49
N ASP A 161 -1.32 14.63 -4.82
CA ASP A 161 -0.94 14.09 -3.53
C ASP A 161 0.04 12.93 -3.68
N LEU A 162 1.27 13.16 -3.22
CA LEU A 162 2.28 12.12 -3.12
C LEU A 162 1.91 11.16 -1.98
N VAL A 163 1.64 9.91 -2.32
CA VAL A 163 1.27 8.86 -1.37
C VAL A 163 2.51 8.25 -0.76
N ASP A 164 3.46 7.84 -1.61
CA ASP A 164 4.73 7.25 -1.19
C ASP A 164 5.83 7.54 -2.22
N SER A 165 7.09 7.46 -1.79
CA SER A 165 8.21 7.57 -2.72
C SER A 165 9.45 6.86 -2.18
N VAL A 166 10.27 6.37 -3.08
CA VAL A 166 11.53 5.70 -2.76
C VAL A 166 12.67 6.18 -3.64
N ASN A 167 13.86 6.33 -3.06
CA ASN A 167 15.11 6.49 -3.77
C ASN A 167 15.82 5.14 -3.81
N VAL A 168 15.72 4.43 -4.93
CA VAL A 168 16.41 3.17 -5.15
C VAL A 168 17.87 3.49 -5.51
N PRO A 169 18.85 3.00 -4.72
CA PRO A 169 20.25 3.18 -5.07
C PRO A 169 20.61 2.34 -6.32
N SER A 170 21.84 2.47 -6.80
CA SER A 170 22.33 1.50 -7.77
C SER A 170 22.38 0.11 -7.15
N ILE A 171 21.68 -0.84 -7.78
CA ILE A 171 21.63 -2.26 -7.43
C ILE A 171 22.15 -3.09 -8.59
N LEU A 172 22.64 -4.31 -8.28
CA LEU A 172 23.14 -5.25 -9.28
C LEU A 172 21.98 -5.93 -10.01
N ALA A 173 22.31 -6.62 -11.11
CA ALA A 173 21.36 -7.49 -11.76
C ALA A 173 20.85 -8.55 -10.79
N ASP A 174 19.55 -8.86 -10.87
CA ASP A 174 18.85 -9.80 -10.00
C ASP A 174 18.95 -9.48 -8.48
N GLN A 175 19.29 -8.24 -8.13
CA GLN A 175 19.07 -7.68 -6.80
C GLN A 175 17.80 -6.84 -6.79
N SER A 176 17.07 -6.88 -5.68
CA SER A 176 16.00 -5.94 -5.41
C SER A 176 16.36 -4.97 -4.28
N TYR A 177 15.60 -3.90 -4.18
CA TYR A 177 15.62 -2.97 -3.06
C TYR A 177 14.29 -3.04 -2.37
N GLU A 178 14.26 -3.58 -1.16
CA GLU A 178 13.05 -3.94 -0.44
C GLU A 178 12.85 -3.14 0.84
N LEU A 179 11.62 -2.85 1.15
CA LEU A 179 11.18 -2.26 2.40
C LEU A 179 10.91 -3.36 3.42
N SER A 180 11.51 -3.26 4.59
CA SER A 180 11.30 -4.22 5.67
C SER A 180 9.80 -4.35 6.02
N ARG A 181 9.42 -5.48 6.59
CA ARG A 181 8.01 -5.78 6.92
C ARG A 181 7.36 -4.79 7.91
N ASP A 182 8.15 -4.12 8.72
CA ASP A 182 7.70 -3.03 9.60
C ASP A 182 7.46 -1.71 8.87
N PHE A 183 7.77 -1.65 7.57
CA PHE A 183 7.68 -0.48 6.69
C PHE A 183 8.57 0.70 7.13
N GLU A 184 9.68 0.43 7.81
CA GLU A 184 10.57 1.46 8.34
C GLU A 184 11.89 1.55 7.59
N THR A 185 12.51 0.40 7.25
CA THR A 185 13.87 0.36 6.71
C THR A 185 13.94 -0.28 5.34
N TRP A 186 14.78 0.30 4.50
CA TRP A 186 15.05 -0.24 3.17
C TRP A 186 16.39 -0.98 3.16
N SER A 187 16.42 -2.14 2.51
CA SER A 187 17.63 -2.95 2.35
C SER A 187 17.75 -3.51 0.93
N LYS A 188 18.95 -3.91 0.55
CA LYS A 188 19.16 -4.68 -0.68
C LYS A 188 18.89 -6.15 -0.37
N ALA A 189 18.09 -6.80 -1.21
CA ALA A 189 17.84 -8.23 -1.15
C ALA A 189 18.54 -8.91 -2.32
N ASP A 190 19.23 -10.00 -2.02
CA ASP A 190 19.86 -10.84 -3.02
C ASP A 190 18.83 -11.81 -3.62
N GLN A 191 19.16 -12.45 -4.74
CA GLN A 191 18.27 -13.29 -5.54
C GLN A 191 17.44 -14.31 -4.74
N ASN A 192 17.98 -14.85 -3.64
CA ASN A 192 17.28 -15.85 -2.81
C ASN A 192 16.28 -15.25 -1.83
N ASP A 193 16.36 -13.94 -1.59
CA ASP A 193 15.55 -13.24 -0.58
C ASP A 193 14.44 -12.38 -1.21
N ILE A 194 14.38 -12.34 -2.53
CA ILE A 194 13.38 -11.59 -3.30
C ILE A 194 11.99 -12.21 -3.09
N THR A 195 10.98 -11.38 -2.77
CA THR A 195 9.63 -11.84 -2.44
C THR A 195 8.53 -11.19 -3.28
N PRO A 196 8.61 -11.22 -4.62
CA PRO A 196 7.67 -10.52 -5.50
C PRO A 196 6.23 -11.00 -5.31
N GLY A 197 5.32 -10.06 -5.06
CA GLY A 197 3.91 -10.35 -4.81
C GLY A 197 3.58 -10.77 -3.38
N TYR A 198 4.58 -10.77 -2.49
CA TYR A 198 4.41 -11.08 -1.07
C TYR A 198 5.16 -10.07 -0.22
N LEU A 199 4.61 -9.74 0.93
CA LEU A 199 5.35 -8.93 1.91
C LEU A 199 6.63 -9.66 2.34
N PRO A 200 7.77 -8.97 2.46
CA PRO A 200 9.04 -9.56 2.85
C PRO A 200 8.93 -10.42 4.11
N GLN A 201 9.50 -11.61 4.10
CA GLN A 201 9.54 -12.48 5.27
C GLN A 201 10.80 -12.17 6.05
N PRO A 202 10.72 -11.88 7.36
CA PRO A 202 11.93 -11.67 8.15
C PRO A 202 12.76 -12.97 8.21
N SER A 203 13.92 -12.93 7.60
CA SER A 203 14.87 -14.07 7.60
C SER A 203 15.26 -14.43 9.02
N GLY A 204 15.09 -15.69 9.39
CA GLY A 204 15.60 -16.25 10.66
C GLY A 204 14.77 -15.98 11.91
N LEU A 205 13.64 -15.30 11.84
CA LEU A 205 12.76 -15.11 12.99
C LEU A 205 11.73 -16.23 13.13
N SER A 206 11.48 -16.68 14.35
CA SER A 206 10.40 -17.62 14.63
C SER A 206 9.03 -16.96 14.38
N LYS A 207 8.00 -17.79 14.08
CA LYS A 207 6.63 -17.27 13.89
C LYS A 207 6.12 -16.41 15.04
N SER A 208 6.51 -16.73 16.28
CA SER A 208 6.15 -15.97 17.48
C SER A 208 6.87 -14.61 17.54
N GLN A 209 8.14 -14.55 17.13
CA GLN A 209 8.90 -13.30 17.05
C GLN A 209 8.38 -12.39 15.93
N ILE A 210 8.01 -12.99 14.80
CA ILE A 210 7.37 -12.28 13.70
C ILE A 210 6.04 -11.66 14.17
N LEU A 211 5.20 -12.46 14.84
CA LEU A 211 3.91 -11.99 15.36
C LEU A 211 4.10 -10.84 16.35
N LYS A 212 5.04 -10.99 17.29
CA LYS A 212 5.35 -9.96 18.29
C LYS A 212 5.86 -8.65 17.68
N LYS A 213 6.64 -8.74 16.58
CA LYS A 213 7.18 -7.57 15.87
C LYS A 213 6.12 -6.92 14.96
N THR A 214 5.26 -7.74 14.33
CA THR A 214 4.23 -7.27 13.38
C THR A 214 3.02 -6.69 14.09
N ASP A 215 2.69 -7.22 15.27
CA ASP A 215 1.55 -6.76 16.08
C ASP A 215 1.94 -6.66 17.58
N PRO A 216 2.74 -5.64 17.93
CA PRO A 216 3.20 -5.44 19.30
C PRO A 216 2.05 -5.13 20.26
N HIS A 217 0.89 -4.71 19.74
CA HIS A 217 -0.28 -4.31 20.51
C HIS A 217 -1.43 -5.33 20.45
N GLY A 218 -1.32 -6.43 19.69
CA GLY A 218 -2.39 -7.40 19.52
C GLY A 218 -2.91 -8.01 20.80
N VAL A 219 -2.01 -8.34 21.73
CA VAL A 219 -2.39 -8.83 23.05
C VAL A 219 -3.13 -7.75 23.84
N GLY A 220 -2.65 -6.49 23.77
CA GLY A 220 -3.31 -5.36 24.43
C GLY A 220 -4.72 -5.10 23.89
N ILE A 221 -4.90 -5.16 22.58
CA ILE A 221 -6.20 -5.00 21.92
C ILE A 221 -7.15 -6.15 22.30
N ALA A 222 -6.64 -7.38 22.36
CA ALA A 222 -7.43 -8.54 22.78
C ALA A 222 -7.91 -8.42 24.24
N ILE A 223 -7.03 -8.01 25.15
CA ILE A 223 -7.39 -7.77 26.57
C ILE A 223 -8.39 -6.62 26.67
N LEU A 224 -8.17 -5.53 25.93
CA LEU A 224 -9.07 -4.39 25.94
C LEU A 224 -10.48 -4.76 25.45
N SER A 225 -10.57 -5.47 24.33
CA SER A 225 -11.87 -5.90 23.79
C SER A 225 -12.61 -6.85 24.72
N MET A 226 -11.89 -7.82 25.30
CA MET A 226 -12.45 -8.73 26.30
C MET A 226 -12.91 -7.96 27.55
N GLY A 227 -12.11 -7.00 28.03
CA GLY A 227 -12.44 -6.13 29.15
C GLY A 227 -13.71 -5.31 28.91
N ILE A 228 -13.89 -4.76 27.73
CA ILE A 228 -15.11 -4.02 27.36
C ILE A 228 -16.34 -4.93 27.41
N VAL A 229 -16.25 -6.15 26.84
CA VAL A 229 -17.36 -7.11 26.87
C VAL A 229 -17.75 -7.48 28.30
N PHE A 230 -16.77 -7.83 29.14
CA PHE A 230 -17.03 -8.14 30.56
C PHE A 230 -17.61 -6.95 31.32
N SER A 231 -17.13 -5.76 31.05
CA SER A 231 -17.67 -4.54 31.68
C SER A 231 -19.13 -4.30 31.29
N CYS A 232 -19.49 -4.48 30.02
CA CYS A 232 -20.85 -4.39 29.55
C CYS A 232 -21.76 -5.44 30.22
N LEU A 233 -21.29 -6.69 30.32
CA LEU A 233 -22.04 -7.76 30.98
C LEU A 233 -22.24 -7.47 32.47
N ALA A 234 -21.21 -6.99 33.16
CA ALA A 234 -21.29 -6.60 34.57
C ALA A 234 -22.31 -5.46 34.79
N LEU A 235 -22.30 -4.46 33.92
CA LEU A 235 -23.27 -3.35 33.98
C LEU A 235 -24.70 -3.84 33.75
N LEU A 236 -24.90 -4.73 32.78
CA LEU A 236 -26.22 -5.35 32.55
C LEU A 236 -26.69 -6.18 33.75
N PHE A 237 -25.78 -6.95 34.37
CA PHE A 237 -26.08 -7.72 35.58
C PHE A 237 -26.50 -6.79 36.72
N ILE A 238 -25.75 -5.73 37.00
CA ILE A 238 -26.06 -4.74 38.02
C ILE A 238 -27.41 -4.06 37.73
N PHE A 239 -27.67 -3.71 36.48
CA PHE A 239 -28.95 -3.14 36.06
C PHE A 239 -30.13 -4.06 36.38
N PHE A 240 -30.05 -5.33 35.96
CA PHE A 240 -31.14 -6.30 36.23
C PHE A 240 -31.26 -6.62 37.70
N TRP A 241 -30.16 -6.65 38.45
CA TRP A 241 -30.20 -6.84 39.90
C TRP A 241 -30.94 -5.70 40.62
N PHE A 242 -30.64 -4.44 40.29
CA PHE A 242 -31.37 -3.29 40.81
C PHE A 242 -32.84 -3.29 40.37
N PHE A 243 -33.13 -3.63 39.14
CA PHE A 243 -34.49 -3.70 38.62
C PHE A 243 -35.29 -4.78 39.32
N GLY A 244 -34.70 -5.94 39.54
CA GLY A 244 -35.34 -7.03 40.30
C GLY A 244 -35.56 -6.68 41.78
N ALA A 245 -34.65 -5.93 42.39
CA ALA A 245 -34.80 -5.44 43.76
C ALA A 245 -35.91 -4.36 43.90
N TYR A 246 -36.10 -3.55 42.84
CA TYR A 246 -37.11 -2.49 42.82
C TYR A 246 -38.54 -3.00 42.58
N MET A 247 -38.67 -4.16 41.90
CA MET A 247 -39.96 -4.78 41.54
C MET A 247 -40.53 -5.70 42.64
N LYS A 248 -39.78 -5.91 43.74
CA LYS A 248 -40.26 -6.61 44.95
C LYS A 248 -40.83 -5.60 45.93
#